data_067ccc29c658f0dd46ab35fec1d9fbc0
#
_entry.id   067ccc29c658f0dd46ab35fec1d9fbc0
#
_cell.length_a   1.000
_cell.length_b   1.000
_cell.length_c   1.000
_cell.angle_alpha   90.00
_cell.angle_beta   90.00
_cell.angle_gamma   90.00
#
_symmetry.space_group_name_H-M   'P 1'
#
loop_
_entity.id
_entity.type
_entity.pdbx_description
1 polymer ?
#
loop_
_entity_poly.entity_id
_entity_poly.type
_entity_poly.pdbx_seq_one_letter_code
_entity_poly.pdbx_strand_id
1 'polypeptide(L)'
;AMLMVIGVHCIDPFYISPTLGTLPEYKFWASVYGSLFRPSVPLFAMMTGLLLLPVGQQPLGVFYKKRIFRVLFPFLIWSVLYNLFPWFTGVVGLPKSIIGDFFCYVQGSESQSFSDSLKDIAMIPFNFSFKENHMWYIYLLIGLYLYMPFFSAWIDKADRKMKQTYLWIWVISLFLPYMGEYISHYLYGTATWNEFGTLYYFAGFNGYLLLGHYVKQGNSWSVGKTLLLSALLFAAGYSVTFTGFSAAAHNPAATESDMELFFTFCSPNVLCMTLAVFLALQ
;
A
#
# COMPACT_ATOMS: atom_id res chain seq x y z
N ALA A 1 3.47 1.52 -12.21
CA ALA A 1 2.86 1.09 -10.94
C ALA A 1 2.55 -0.42 -10.96
N MET A 2 1.76 -0.95 -11.93
CA MET A 2 1.34 -2.37 -11.94
C MET A 2 2.51 -3.35 -11.93
N LEU A 3 3.52 -3.17 -12.79
CA LEU A 3 4.72 -4.03 -12.77
C LEU A 3 5.44 -4.02 -11.42
N MET A 4 5.45 -2.89 -10.73
CA MET A 4 6.05 -2.79 -9.39
C MET A 4 5.22 -3.55 -8.34
N VAL A 5 3.87 -3.55 -8.44
CA VAL A 5 3.01 -4.36 -7.56
C VAL A 5 3.29 -5.85 -7.76
N ILE A 6 3.35 -6.31 -9.02
CA ILE A 6 3.73 -7.69 -9.31
C ILE A 6 5.11 -8.01 -8.71
N GLY A 7 6.09 -7.10 -8.89
CA GLY A 7 7.42 -7.26 -8.31
C GLY A 7 7.42 -7.41 -6.79
N VAL A 8 6.62 -6.61 -6.06
CA VAL A 8 6.46 -6.75 -4.60
C VAL A 8 5.98 -8.17 -4.27
N HIS A 9 4.87 -8.62 -4.87
CA HIS A 9 4.30 -9.93 -4.56
C HIS A 9 5.15 -11.12 -5.00
N CYS A 10 6.03 -10.95 -5.99
CA CYS A 10 7.02 -11.97 -6.33
C CYS A 10 8.12 -12.12 -5.27
N ILE A 11 8.33 -11.11 -4.43
CA ILE A 11 9.41 -11.08 -3.44
C ILE A 11 8.92 -11.48 -2.06
N ASP A 12 7.67 -11.21 -1.73
CA ASP A 12 7.08 -11.50 -0.42
C ASP A 12 7.41 -12.94 0.07
N PRO A 13 7.31 -14.02 -0.73
CA PRO A 13 7.64 -15.36 -0.28
C PRO A 13 9.08 -15.54 0.22
N PHE A 14 10.01 -14.74 -0.29
CA PHE A 14 11.44 -14.88 0.05
C PHE A 14 11.81 -14.32 1.42
N TYR A 15 10.95 -13.56 2.07
CA TYR A 15 11.19 -13.11 3.45
C TYR A 15 10.09 -13.51 4.43
N ILE A 16 8.87 -13.80 3.95
CA ILE A 16 7.76 -14.26 4.80
C ILE A 16 7.83 -15.77 5.05
N SER A 17 8.33 -16.55 4.08
CA SER A 17 8.41 -18.01 4.22
C SER A 17 9.33 -18.43 5.36
N PRO A 18 8.88 -19.30 6.29
CA PRO A 18 9.72 -19.82 7.37
C PRO A 18 10.96 -20.55 6.89
N THR A 19 10.96 -21.07 5.67
CA THR A 19 12.08 -21.81 5.08
C THR A 19 12.99 -20.93 4.24
N LEU A 20 12.41 -20.20 3.28
CA LEU A 20 13.18 -19.34 2.37
C LEU A 20 13.69 -18.08 3.06
N GLY A 21 12.88 -17.46 3.92
CA GLY A 21 13.25 -16.26 4.66
C GLY A 21 14.43 -16.42 5.64
N THR A 22 14.84 -17.65 5.94
CA THR A 22 16.01 -17.90 6.79
C THR A 22 17.34 -17.81 6.04
N LEU A 23 17.33 -17.93 4.72
CA LEU A 23 18.55 -17.97 3.91
C LEU A 23 19.11 -16.54 3.68
N PRO A 24 20.39 -16.27 4.01
CA PRO A 24 20.97 -14.93 3.92
C PRO A 24 20.91 -14.33 2.51
N GLU A 25 21.10 -15.16 1.48
CA GLU A 25 21.03 -14.74 0.08
C GLU A 25 19.63 -14.22 -0.29
N TYR A 26 18.57 -14.90 0.15
CA TYR A 26 17.20 -14.47 -0.12
C TYR A 26 16.83 -13.22 0.65
N LYS A 27 17.31 -13.07 1.89
CA LYS A 27 17.17 -11.82 2.66
C LYS A 27 17.80 -10.64 1.92
N PHE A 28 18.99 -10.83 1.38
CA PHE A 28 19.66 -9.77 0.62
C PHE A 28 18.85 -9.37 -0.63
N TRP A 29 18.45 -10.33 -1.45
CA TRP A 29 17.68 -10.05 -2.66
C TRP A 29 16.27 -9.51 -2.35
N ALA A 30 15.63 -9.97 -1.29
CA ALA A 30 14.38 -9.40 -0.80
C ALA A 30 14.55 -7.93 -0.37
N SER A 31 15.68 -7.60 0.28
CA SER A 31 16.01 -6.21 0.61
C SER A 31 16.19 -5.35 -0.63
N VAL A 32 16.91 -5.84 -1.65
CA VAL A 32 17.17 -5.11 -2.91
C VAL A 32 15.87 -4.85 -3.68
N TYR A 33 15.17 -5.90 -4.02
CA TYR A 33 13.99 -5.79 -4.90
C TYR A 33 12.75 -5.34 -4.15
N GLY A 34 12.59 -5.77 -2.88
CA GLY A 34 11.51 -5.30 -2.02
C GLY A 34 11.53 -3.79 -1.85
N SER A 35 12.72 -3.22 -1.61
CA SER A 35 12.89 -1.77 -1.54
C SER A 35 12.62 -1.10 -2.88
N LEU A 36 13.10 -1.68 -3.99
CA LEU A 36 12.95 -1.11 -5.34
C LEU A 36 11.49 -0.89 -5.74
N PHE A 37 10.62 -1.81 -5.35
CA PHE A 37 9.22 -1.83 -5.81
C PHE A 37 8.23 -1.17 -4.84
N ARG A 38 8.66 -0.68 -3.67
CA ARG A 38 7.77 -0.04 -2.68
C ARG A 38 6.99 1.19 -3.18
N PRO A 39 7.41 1.99 -4.15
CA PRO A 39 6.56 3.06 -4.72
C PRO A 39 5.26 2.57 -5.37
N SER A 40 5.09 1.27 -5.59
CA SER A 40 4.00 0.66 -6.36
C SER A 40 2.60 1.16 -6.00
N VAL A 41 2.18 0.98 -4.76
CA VAL A 41 0.83 1.33 -4.29
C VAL A 41 0.61 2.84 -4.16
N PRO A 42 1.53 3.61 -3.57
CA PRO A 42 1.40 5.06 -3.53
C PRO A 42 1.30 5.72 -4.91
N LEU A 43 1.97 5.18 -5.93
CA LEU A 43 1.84 5.64 -7.31
C LEU A 43 0.42 5.52 -7.84
N PHE A 44 -0.32 4.46 -7.49
CA PHE A 44 -1.73 4.34 -7.86
C PHE A 44 -2.58 5.44 -7.21
N ALA A 45 -2.33 5.74 -5.93
CA ALA A 45 -3.02 6.82 -5.23
C ALA A 45 -2.70 8.19 -5.87
N MET A 46 -1.42 8.47 -6.17
CA MET A 46 -1.02 9.71 -6.86
C MET A 46 -1.65 9.82 -8.24
N MET A 47 -1.62 8.75 -9.05
CA MET A 47 -2.27 8.72 -10.37
C MET A 47 -3.78 8.93 -10.26
N THR A 48 -4.42 8.34 -9.25
CA THR A 48 -5.84 8.54 -8.97
C THR A 48 -6.14 10.02 -8.69
N GLY A 49 -5.34 10.67 -7.86
CA GLY A 49 -5.43 12.10 -7.60
C GLY A 49 -5.20 12.97 -8.85
N LEU A 50 -4.16 12.63 -9.62
CA LEU A 50 -3.84 13.30 -10.89
C LEU A 50 -4.99 13.28 -11.89
N LEU A 51 -5.64 12.13 -12.04
CA LEU A 51 -6.63 11.87 -13.08
C LEU A 51 -8.05 12.25 -12.68
N LEU A 52 -8.37 12.18 -11.39
CA LEU A 52 -9.75 12.30 -10.90
C LEU A 52 -10.03 13.57 -10.10
N LEU A 53 -9.01 14.27 -9.63
CA LEU A 53 -9.20 15.51 -8.89
C LEU A 53 -8.96 16.74 -9.80
N PRO A 54 -9.81 17.76 -9.73
CA PRO A 54 -11.09 17.77 -9.00
C PRO A 54 -12.15 16.91 -9.68
N VAL A 55 -13.03 16.31 -8.89
CA VAL A 55 -14.19 15.60 -9.39
C VAL A 55 -15.15 16.61 -10.01
N GLY A 56 -15.42 16.47 -11.30
CA GLY A 56 -16.33 17.38 -12.00
C GLY A 56 -17.75 17.39 -11.39
N GLN A 57 -18.52 18.42 -11.72
CA GLN A 57 -19.91 18.56 -11.25
C GLN A 57 -20.78 17.44 -11.83
N GLN A 58 -20.93 16.36 -11.07
CA GLN A 58 -21.79 15.23 -11.37
C GLN A 58 -22.47 14.74 -10.10
N PRO A 59 -23.68 14.14 -10.19
CA PRO A 59 -24.34 13.54 -9.04
C PRO A 59 -23.47 12.47 -8.39
N LEU A 60 -23.39 12.45 -7.04
CA LEU A 60 -22.58 11.50 -6.27
C LEU A 60 -22.84 10.04 -6.67
N GLY A 61 -24.12 9.67 -6.86
CA GLY A 61 -24.49 8.31 -7.27
C GLY A 61 -23.90 7.92 -8.65
N VAL A 62 -23.80 8.86 -9.58
CA VAL A 62 -23.18 8.64 -10.90
C VAL A 62 -21.66 8.40 -10.74
N PHE A 63 -21.00 9.23 -9.92
CA PHE A 63 -19.58 9.08 -9.64
C PHE A 63 -19.28 7.72 -9.01
N TYR A 64 -19.99 7.37 -7.93
CA TYR A 64 -19.78 6.10 -7.21
C TYR A 64 -20.08 4.89 -8.09
N LYS A 65 -21.21 4.88 -8.79
CA LYS A 65 -21.54 3.81 -9.73
C LYS A 65 -20.44 3.60 -10.76
N LYS A 66 -19.94 4.66 -11.37
CA LYS A 66 -18.91 4.59 -12.42
C LYS A 66 -17.55 4.10 -11.88
N ARG A 67 -17.18 4.46 -10.65
CA ARG A 67 -15.83 4.18 -10.09
C ARG A 67 -15.81 2.92 -9.25
N ILE A 68 -16.74 2.80 -8.31
CA ILE A 68 -16.76 1.67 -7.36
C ILE A 68 -17.13 0.37 -8.08
N PHE A 69 -18.19 0.34 -8.86
CA PHE A 69 -18.62 -0.91 -9.52
C PHE A 69 -17.59 -1.46 -10.50
N ARG A 70 -16.82 -0.60 -11.15
CA ARG A 70 -15.74 -1.04 -12.05
C ARG A 70 -14.65 -1.86 -11.32
N VAL A 71 -14.41 -1.55 -10.06
CA VAL A 71 -13.41 -2.21 -9.23
C VAL A 71 -14.03 -3.34 -8.41
N LEU A 72 -15.21 -3.08 -7.85
CA LEU A 72 -15.91 -4.00 -6.96
C LEU A 72 -16.30 -5.31 -7.67
N PHE A 73 -16.77 -5.24 -8.91
CA PHE A 73 -17.24 -6.44 -9.60
C PHE A 73 -16.13 -7.47 -9.85
N PRO A 74 -14.99 -7.12 -10.49
CA PRO A 74 -13.88 -8.06 -10.60
C PRO A 74 -13.34 -8.50 -9.24
N PHE A 75 -13.29 -7.59 -8.26
CA PHE A 75 -12.85 -7.90 -6.91
C PHE A 75 -13.70 -9.01 -6.28
N LEU A 76 -15.02 -8.89 -6.30
CA LEU A 76 -15.91 -9.90 -5.73
C LEU A 76 -15.77 -11.27 -6.41
N ILE A 77 -15.60 -11.30 -7.74
CA ILE A 77 -15.39 -12.55 -8.46
C ILE A 77 -14.11 -13.23 -7.98
N TRP A 78 -13.01 -12.51 -7.95
CA TRP A 78 -11.72 -13.06 -7.54
C TRP A 78 -11.72 -13.44 -6.06
N SER A 79 -12.28 -12.62 -5.17
CA SER A 79 -12.39 -12.93 -3.74
C SER A 79 -13.17 -14.23 -3.50
N VAL A 80 -14.28 -14.43 -4.21
CA VAL A 80 -15.05 -15.67 -4.12
C VAL A 80 -14.21 -16.86 -4.61
N LEU A 81 -13.51 -16.72 -5.74
CA LEU A 81 -12.65 -17.78 -6.28
C LEU A 81 -11.51 -18.13 -5.31
N TYR A 82 -10.83 -17.14 -4.74
CA TYR A 82 -9.76 -17.36 -3.76
C TYR A 82 -10.26 -18.08 -2.50
N ASN A 83 -11.42 -17.70 -1.99
CA ASN A 83 -11.98 -18.31 -0.79
C ASN A 83 -12.56 -19.72 -1.03
N LEU A 84 -12.98 -20.06 -2.26
CA LEU A 84 -13.42 -21.40 -2.63
C LEU A 84 -12.26 -22.32 -3.01
N PHE A 85 -11.12 -21.79 -3.41
CA PHE A 85 -10.03 -22.56 -3.98
C PHE A 85 -9.48 -23.65 -3.03
N PRO A 86 -9.24 -23.42 -1.72
CA PRO A 86 -8.76 -24.46 -0.80
C PRO A 86 -9.73 -25.63 -0.65
N TRP A 87 -11.04 -25.36 -0.60
CA TRP A 87 -12.05 -26.41 -0.60
C TRP A 87 -12.03 -27.21 -1.92
N PHE A 88 -12.03 -26.51 -3.04
CA PHE A 88 -12.02 -27.13 -4.38
C PHE A 88 -10.80 -28.03 -4.58
N THR A 89 -9.60 -27.58 -4.20
CA THR A 89 -8.36 -28.36 -4.30
C THR A 89 -8.39 -29.62 -3.43
N GLY A 90 -9.01 -29.55 -2.25
CA GLY A 90 -9.25 -30.70 -1.38
C GLY A 90 -10.19 -31.71 -1.99
N VAL A 91 -11.27 -31.28 -2.65
CA VAL A 91 -12.24 -32.16 -3.34
C VAL A 91 -11.60 -32.86 -4.56
N VAL A 92 -10.79 -32.12 -5.33
CA VAL A 92 -10.12 -32.66 -6.53
C VAL A 92 -8.89 -33.49 -6.18
N GLY A 93 -8.41 -33.42 -4.95
CA GLY A 93 -7.24 -34.17 -4.48
C GLY A 93 -5.93 -33.65 -5.05
N LEU A 94 -5.80 -32.34 -5.28
CA LEU A 94 -4.53 -31.75 -5.69
C LEU A 94 -3.46 -31.91 -4.61
N PRO A 95 -2.20 -32.18 -5.02
CA PRO A 95 -1.10 -32.32 -4.06
C PRO A 95 -0.94 -31.07 -3.19
N LYS A 96 -0.75 -31.25 -1.88
CA LYS A 96 -0.55 -30.17 -0.91
C LYS A 96 0.64 -29.26 -1.26
N SER A 97 1.67 -29.80 -1.92
CA SER A 97 2.81 -29.02 -2.40
C SER A 97 2.40 -27.94 -3.40
N ILE A 98 1.51 -28.25 -4.34
CA ILE A 98 1.01 -27.28 -5.33
C ILE A 98 0.20 -26.19 -4.64
N ILE A 99 -0.61 -26.55 -3.64
CA ILE A 99 -1.42 -25.57 -2.89
C ILE A 99 -0.52 -24.66 -2.07
N GLY A 100 0.50 -25.19 -1.40
CA GLY A 100 1.47 -24.44 -0.62
C GLY A 100 2.27 -23.44 -1.48
N ASP A 101 2.62 -23.83 -2.70
CA ASP A 101 3.34 -22.95 -3.63
C ASP A 101 2.45 -21.80 -4.16
N PHE A 102 1.17 -22.05 -4.38
CA PHE A 102 0.21 -21.02 -4.82
C PHE A 102 -0.23 -20.09 -3.68
N PHE A 103 -0.36 -20.62 -2.47
CA PHE A 103 -0.83 -19.89 -1.28
C PHE A 103 0.21 -19.98 -0.17
N CYS A 104 1.41 -19.52 -0.43
CA CYS A 104 2.50 -19.53 0.56
C CYS A 104 2.15 -18.79 1.87
N TYR A 105 1.12 -17.95 1.85
CA TYR A 105 0.59 -17.23 3.00
C TYR A 105 -0.45 -18.03 3.82
N VAL A 106 -0.93 -19.17 3.34
CA VAL A 106 -2.10 -19.83 3.90
C VAL A 106 -1.77 -21.24 4.35
N GLN A 107 -0.85 -21.36 5.30
CA GLN A 107 -0.58 -22.64 5.95
C GLN A 107 -1.86 -23.15 6.63
N GLY A 108 -2.24 -24.39 6.33
CA GLY A 108 -3.40 -25.05 6.94
C GLY A 108 -4.72 -24.92 6.16
N SER A 109 -4.76 -24.20 5.05
CA SER A 109 -5.99 -24.09 4.23
C SER A 109 -6.25 -25.29 3.31
N GLU A 110 -5.32 -26.22 3.22
CA GLU A 110 -5.41 -27.38 2.34
C GLU A 110 -6.57 -28.35 2.66
N SER A 111 -7.19 -28.17 3.83
CA SER A 111 -8.32 -29.00 4.28
C SER A 111 -9.56 -28.20 4.62
N GLN A 112 -9.71 -27.01 4.06
CA GLN A 112 -10.84 -26.13 4.36
C GLN A 112 -12.15 -26.77 3.93
N SER A 113 -13.15 -26.73 4.83
CA SER A 113 -14.51 -27.18 4.52
C SER A 113 -15.24 -26.19 3.61
N PHE A 114 -16.26 -26.66 2.89
CA PHE A 114 -17.14 -25.77 2.11
C PHE A 114 -17.85 -24.74 3.00
N SER A 115 -18.26 -25.15 4.21
CA SER A 115 -18.89 -24.26 5.17
C SER A 115 -17.97 -23.11 5.60
N ASP A 116 -16.68 -23.39 5.79
CA ASP A 116 -15.72 -22.36 6.17
C ASP A 116 -15.41 -21.41 4.99
N SER A 117 -15.35 -21.96 3.78
CA SER A 117 -15.27 -21.12 2.57
C SER A 117 -16.46 -20.17 2.44
N LEU A 118 -17.67 -20.61 2.74
CA LEU A 118 -18.86 -19.74 2.73
C LEU A 118 -18.81 -18.66 3.83
N LYS A 119 -18.30 -18.97 5.01
CA LYS A 119 -18.09 -17.97 6.07
C LYS A 119 -17.08 -16.90 5.62
N ASP A 120 -15.96 -17.30 5.04
CA ASP A 120 -14.95 -16.37 4.53
C ASP A 120 -15.55 -15.46 3.44
N ILE A 121 -16.33 -16.03 2.51
CA ILE A 121 -17.05 -15.26 1.47
C ILE A 121 -18.02 -14.26 2.10
N ALA A 122 -18.76 -14.65 3.13
CA ALA A 122 -19.69 -13.76 3.82
C ALA A 122 -18.98 -12.58 4.51
N MET A 123 -17.69 -12.75 4.86
CA MET A 123 -16.89 -11.71 5.50
C MET A 123 -16.23 -10.73 4.52
N ILE A 124 -16.20 -11.03 3.21
CA ILE A 124 -15.61 -10.15 2.19
C ILE A 124 -16.03 -8.66 2.31
N PRO A 125 -17.32 -8.32 2.58
CA PRO A 125 -17.69 -6.91 2.71
C PRO A 125 -17.03 -6.18 3.90
N PHE A 126 -16.54 -6.92 4.89
CA PHE A 126 -16.02 -6.38 6.16
C PHE A 126 -14.50 -6.48 6.26
N ASN A 127 -13.92 -7.55 5.71
CA ASN A 127 -12.51 -7.83 5.83
C ASN A 127 -12.01 -8.75 4.71
N PHE A 128 -10.74 -8.59 4.31
CA PHE A 128 -10.08 -9.54 3.42
C PHE A 128 -9.51 -10.72 4.23
N SER A 129 -9.57 -11.91 3.68
CA SER A 129 -8.95 -13.10 4.26
C SER A 129 -7.46 -13.16 3.89
N PHE A 130 -6.68 -13.98 4.62
CA PHE A 130 -5.29 -14.25 4.28
C PHE A 130 -5.10 -14.78 2.85
N LYS A 131 -6.09 -15.49 2.31
CA LYS A 131 -6.06 -16.06 0.95
C LYS A 131 -6.06 -14.99 -0.15
N GLU A 132 -6.58 -13.82 0.15
CA GLU A 132 -6.69 -12.68 -0.73
C GLU A 132 -6.02 -11.42 -0.18
N ASN A 133 -5.04 -11.61 0.71
CA ASN A 133 -4.35 -10.51 1.39
C ASN A 133 -3.81 -9.45 0.41
N HIS A 134 -3.31 -9.85 -0.76
CA HIS A 134 -2.86 -8.94 -1.81
C HIS A 134 -3.97 -8.01 -2.35
N MET A 135 -5.25 -8.30 -2.09
CA MET A 135 -6.38 -7.45 -2.50
C MET A 135 -6.74 -6.34 -1.51
N TRP A 136 -6.03 -6.21 -0.37
CA TRP A 136 -6.27 -5.16 0.61
C TRP A 136 -6.36 -3.76 -0.01
N TYR A 137 -5.61 -3.51 -1.09
CA TYR A 137 -5.62 -2.24 -1.79
C TYR A 137 -6.99 -1.88 -2.39
N ILE A 138 -7.81 -2.87 -2.73
CA ILE A 138 -9.16 -2.62 -3.29
C ILE A 138 -10.07 -1.98 -2.23
N TYR A 139 -9.99 -2.43 -0.98
CA TYR A 139 -10.72 -1.80 0.13
C TYR A 139 -10.27 -0.35 0.33
N LEU A 140 -8.96 -0.12 0.34
CA LEU A 140 -8.39 1.23 0.38
C LEU A 140 -8.91 2.09 -0.78
N LEU A 141 -8.86 1.58 -1.99
CA LEU A 141 -9.28 2.31 -3.20
C LEU A 141 -10.76 2.66 -3.18
N ILE A 142 -11.62 1.75 -2.73
CA ILE A 142 -13.05 2.03 -2.53
C ILE A 142 -13.22 3.13 -1.48
N GLY A 143 -12.52 3.06 -0.36
CA GLY A 143 -12.51 4.10 0.66
C GLY A 143 -12.09 5.47 0.11
N LEU A 144 -11.04 5.51 -0.70
CA LEU A 144 -10.59 6.73 -1.37
C LEU A 144 -11.65 7.26 -2.34
N TYR A 145 -12.34 6.39 -3.10
CA TYR A 145 -13.43 6.84 -3.99
C TYR A 145 -14.63 7.38 -3.21
N LEU A 146 -14.96 6.79 -2.06
CA LEU A 146 -16.02 7.32 -1.20
C LEU A 146 -15.67 8.70 -0.65
N TYR A 147 -14.42 8.89 -0.24
CA TYR A 147 -13.92 10.14 0.32
C TYR A 147 -13.72 11.24 -0.74
N MET A 148 -13.38 10.87 -1.97
CA MET A 148 -12.90 11.79 -3.02
C MET A 148 -13.85 12.94 -3.36
N PRO A 149 -15.19 12.79 -3.48
CA PRO A 149 -16.07 13.92 -3.78
C PRO A 149 -16.06 15.00 -2.70
N PHE A 150 -15.99 14.61 -1.43
CA PHE A 150 -15.90 15.55 -0.28
C PHE A 150 -14.56 16.27 -0.29
N PHE A 151 -13.48 15.55 -0.50
CA PHE A 151 -12.14 16.10 -0.60
C PHE A 151 -11.98 17.02 -1.81
N SER A 152 -12.61 16.69 -2.93
CA SER A 152 -12.65 17.51 -4.14
C SER A 152 -13.34 18.85 -3.89
N ALA A 153 -14.45 18.88 -3.16
CA ALA A 153 -15.15 20.11 -2.83
C ALA A 153 -14.28 21.09 -2.02
N TRP A 154 -13.40 20.56 -1.17
CA TRP A 154 -12.39 21.35 -0.49
C TRP A 154 -11.27 21.78 -1.44
N ILE A 155 -10.74 20.88 -2.27
CA ILE A 155 -9.65 21.16 -3.22
C ILE A 155 -10.03 22.27 -4.20
N ASP A 156 -11.27 22.30 -4.67
CA ASP A 156 -11.76 23.33 -5.60
C ASP A 156 -11.73 24.75 -5.02
N LYS A 157 -11.93 24.86 -3.70
CA LYS A 157 -11.97 26.15 -2.99
C LYS A 157 -10.63 26.50 -2.34
N ALA A 158 -9.79 25.51 -2.06
CA ALA A 158 -8.52 25.69 -1.39
C ALA A 158 -7.51 26.40 -2.29
N ASP A 159 -6.88 27.45 -1.77
CA ASP A 159 -5.76 28.11 -2.43
C ASP A 159 -4.50 27.23 -2.41
N ARG A 160 -3.45 27.69 -3.08
CA ARG A 160 -2.19 26.97 -3.15
C ARG A 160 -1.55 26.79 -1.76
N LYS A 161 -1.62 27.83 -0.91
CA LYS A 161 -1.03 27.81 0.42
C LYS A 161 -1.73 26.81 1.33
N MET A 162 -3.06 26.75 1.28
CA MET A 162 -3.84 25.77 2.06
C MET A 162 -3.50 24.33 1.65
N LYS A 163 -3.39 24.04 0.33
CA LYS A 163 -2.95 22.73 -0.16
C LYS A 163 -1.53 22.38 0.29
N GLN A 164 -0.60 23.35 0.28
CA GLN A 164 0.76 23.16 0.79
C GLN A 164 0.77 22.87 2.28
N THR A 165 -0.01 23.62 3.07
CA THR A 165 -0.12 23.40 4.52
C THR A 165 -0.62 21.98 4.81
N TYR A 166 -1.66 21.52 4.12
CA TYR A 166 -2.14 20.14 4.25
C TYR A 166 -1.04 19.13 3.96
N LEU A 167 -0.33 19.30 2.84
CA LEU A 167 0.76 18.40 2.45
C LEU A 167 1.90 18.38 3.46
N TRP A 168 2.26 19.53 4.06
CA TRP A 168 3.29 19.56 5.08
C TRP A 168 2.86 18.83 6.36
N ILE A 169 1.63 19.04 6.83
CA ILE A 169 1.09 18.31 8.00
C ILE A 169 1.06 16.82 7.71
N TRP A 170 0.62 16.43 6.50
CA TRP A 170 0.64 15.04 6.07
C TRP A 170 2.06 14.46 6.03
N VAL A 171 3.04 15.15 5.47
CA VAL A 171 4.45 14.69 5.46
C VAL A 171 4.96 14.48 6.88
N ILE A 172 4.63 15.38 7.82
CA ILE A 172 5.00 15.19 9.23
C ILE A 172 4.37 13.91 9.78
N SER A 173 3.11 13.61 9.44
CA SER A 173 2.44 12.40 9.92
C SER A 173 3.12 11.10 9.46
N LEU A 174 3.84 11.11 8.34
CA LEU A 174 4.56 9.94 7.82
C LEU A 174 5.73 9.50 8.70
N PHE A 175 6.21 10.37 9.61
CA PHE A 175 7.28 10.02 10.56
C PHE A 175 6.75 9.34 11.82
N LEU A 176 5.45 9.37 12.07
CA LEU A 176 4.86 8.81 13.31
C LEU A 176 5.09 7.30 13.47
N PRO A 177 5.05 6.44 12.42
CA PRO A 177 5.39 5.03 12.58
C PRO A 177 6.81 4.82 13.11
N TYR A 178 7.78 5.58 12.63
CA TYR A 178 9.16 5.52 13.14
C TYR A 178 9.26 6.02 14.59
N MET A 179 8.55 7.10 14.92
CA MET A 179 8.49 7.59 16.29
C MET A 179 7.86 6.56 17.22
N GLY A 180 6.79 5.90 16.78
CA GLY A 180 6.15 4.81 17.50
C GLY A 180 7.10 3.68 17.84
N GLU A 181 7.97 3.30 16.92
CA GLU A 181 8.94 2.22 17.12
C GLU A 181 10.11 2.65 18.03
N TYR A 182 10.76 3.76 17.71
CA TYR A 182 12.02 4.13 18.39
C TYR A 182 11.86 4.89 19.72
N ILE A 183 10.71 5.56 19.95
CA ILE A 183 10.45 6.35 21.15
C ILE A 183 9.12 6.03 21.82
N SER A 184 8.61 4.80 21.61
CA SER A 184 7.28 4.38 22.09
C SER A 184 7.08 4.58 23.59
N HIS A 185 8.10 4.39 24.42
CA HIS A 185 8.03 4.57 25.85
C HIS A 185 7.79 6.02 26.31
N TYR A 186 7.96 7.00 25.42
CA TYR A 186 7.62 8.40 25.66
C TYR A 186 6.27 8.80 25.03
N LEU A 187 5.72 7.97 24.16
CA LEU A 187 4.48 8.25 23.46
C LEU A 187 3.30 7.59 24.20
N TYR A 188 2.69 8.34 25.10
CA TYR A 188 1.50 7.89 25.80
C TYR A 188 0.23 8.25 25.02
N GLY A 189 -0.83 7.45 25.25
CA GLY A 189 -2.16 7.72 24.75
C GLY A 189 -2.40 7.31 23.31
N THR A 190 -1.52 6.49 22.74
CA THR A 190 -1.87 5.78 21.50
C THR A 190 -2.95 4.76 21.81
N ALA A 191 -4.09 4.91 21.16
CA ALA A 191 -5.17 3.94 21.23
C ALA A 191 -5.38 3.35 19.84
N THR A 192 -5.91 2.14 19.76
CA THR A 192 -6.19 1.45 18.49
C THR A 192 -7.05 2.25 17.52
N TRP A 193 -7.86 3.19 18.02
CA TRP A 193 -8.67 4.10 17.21
C TRP A 193 -7.90 5.36 16.74
N ASN A 194 -6.71 5.61 17.27
CA ASN A 194 -5.94 6.82 16.97
C ASN A 194 -4.42 6.56 16.95
N GLU A 195 -3.95 5.80 15.97
CA GLU A 195 -2.53 5.45 15.80
C GLU A 195 -1.63 6.65 15.50
N PHE A 196 -2.21 7.72 14.92
CA PHE A 196 -1.47 8.90 14.48
C PHE A 196 -1.63 10.10 15.42
N GLY A 197 -2.17 9.92 16.63
CA GLY A 197 -2.35 10.99 17.62
C GLY A 197 -3.08 12.18 17.03
N THR A 198 -2.54 13.38 17.27
CA THR A 198 -3.11 14.65 16.78
C THR A 198 -3.15 14.77 15.26
N LEU A 199 -2.37 13.98 14.52
CA LEU A 199 -2.29 14.04 13.06
C LEU A 199 -3.14 12.98 12.36
N TYR A 200 -3.96 12.25 13.10
CA TYR A 200 -4.80 11.16 12.58
C TYR A 200 -5.59 11.54 11.30
N TYR A 201 -6.21 12.71 11.30
CA TYR A 201 -7.04 13.15 10.17
C TYR A 201 -6.24 13.57 8.92
N PHE A 202 -4.93 13.71 9.03
CA PHE A 202 -4.03 14.03 7.91
C PHE A 202 -3.27 12.81 7.40
N ALA A 203 -3.18 11.76 8.20
CA ALA A 203 -2.41 10.56 7.87
C ALA A 203 -3.03 9.74 6.73
N GLY A 204 -2.23 8.84 6.16
CA GLY A 204 -2.67 7.87 5.17
C GLY A 204 -2.57 8.33 3.72
N PHE A 205 -3.31 7.66 2.86
CA PHE A 205 -3.19 7.82 1.40
C PHE A 205 -3.84 9.10 0.83
N ASN A 206 -4.58 9.85 1.66
CA ASN A 206 -5.20 11.12 1.26
C ASN A 206 -4.16 12.13 0.76
N GLY A 207 -2.99 12.16 1.40
CA GLY A 207 -1.90 13.02 1.00
C GLY A 207 -1.34 12.68 -0.38
N TYR A 208 -1.26 11.40 -0.73
CA TYR A 208 -0.86 10.98 -2.08
C TYR A 208 -1.86 11.41 -3.15
N LEU A 209 -3.18 11.38 -2.85
CA LEU A 209 -4.19 11.92 -3.76
C LEU A 209 -3.95 13.41 -4.02
N LEU A 210 -3.77 14.18 -2.95
CA LEU A 210 -3.54 15.63 -3.06
C LEU A 210 -2.21 15.92 -3.75
N LEU A 211 -1.15 15.19 -3.41
CA LEU A 211 0.17 15.38 -4.00
C LEU A 211 0.16 15.16 -5.51
N GLY A 212 -0.51 14.08 -6.00
CA GLY A 212 -0.66 13.82 -7.42
C GLY A 212 -1.39 14.96 -8.16
N HIS A 213 -2.47 15.49 -7.56
CA HIS A 213 -3.17 16.64 -8.09
C HIS A 213 -2.32 17.93 -8.04
N TYR A 214 -1.60 18.17 -6.94
CA TYR A 214 -0.80 19.36 -6.73
C TYR A 214 0.39 19.45 -7.69
N VAL A 215 1.10 18.34 -7.91
CA VAL A 215 2.25 18.28 -8.81
C VAL A 215 1.85 18.52 -10.26
N LYS A 216 0.66 18.05 -10.69
CA LYS A 216 0.10 18.35 -12.02
C LYS A 216 0.01 19.85 -12.30
N GLN A 217 -0.32 20.65 -11.31
CA GLN A 217 -0.61 22.08 -11.45
C GLN A 217 0.63 22.98 -11.57
N GLY A 218 1.84 22.49 -11.31
CA GLY A 218 2.90 23.42 -11.05
C GLY A 218 4.33 23.06 -11.47
N ASN A 219 4.56 22.07 -12.32
CA ASN A 219 5.94 21.74 -12.69
C ASN A 219 6.38 22.44 -14.00
N SER A 220 7.10 23.55 -13.84
CA SER A 220 7.75 24.28 -14.95
C SER A 220 9.27 24.01 -15.02
N TRP A 221 9.76 22.94 -14.40
CA TRP A 221 11.19 22.64 -14.36
C TRP A 221 11.66 22.04 -15.69
N SER A 222 12.94 22.29 -16.03
CA SER A 222 13.54 21.62 -17.17
C SER A 222 13.64 20.12 -16.92
N VAL A 223 13.58 19.33 -18.00
CA VAL A 223 13.68 17.86 -17.93
C VAL A 223 14.91 17.42 -17.15
N GLY A 224 16.07 18.05 -17.38
CA GLY A 224 17.32 17.70 -16.68
C GLY A 224 17.22 17.93 -15.16
N LYS A 225 16.60 19.03 -14.72
CA LYS A 225 16.38 19.28 -13.28
C LYS A 225 15.40 18.28 -12.67
N THR A 226 14.34 17.96 -13.39
CA THR A 226 13.34 16.97 -12.94
C THR A 226 13.97 15.60 -12.79
N LEU A 227 14.74 15.13 -13.78
CA LEU A 227 15.42 13.84 -13.72
C LEU A 227 16.47 13.77 -12.61
N LEU A 228 17.26 14.84 -12.44
CA LEU A 228 18.25 14.91 -11.36
C LEU A 228 17.59 14.84 -9.98
N LEU A 229 16.55 15.64 -9.76
CA LEU A 229 15.81 15.60 -8.50
C LEU A 229 15.17 14.23 -8.26
N SER A 230 14.58 13.64 -9.30
CA SER A 230 14.01 12.28 -9.23
C SER A 230 15.07 11.26 -8.85
N ALA A 231 16.24 11.30 -9.46
CA ALA A 231 17.33 10.38 -9.13
C ALA A 231 17.80 10.55 -7.66
N LEU A 232 17.96 11.78 -7.19
CA LEU A 232 18.36 12.06 -5.80
C LEU A 232 17.29 11.60 -4.79
N LEU A 233 16.03 11.91 -5.04
CA LEU A 233 14.93 11.50 -4.17
C LEU A 233 14.79 9.96 -4.14
N PHE A 234 14.92 9.32 -5.31
CA PHE A 234 14.85 7.87 -5.37
C PHE A 234 16.01 7.22 -4.62
N ALA A 235 17.24 7.68 -4.86
CA ALA A 235 18.43 7.16 -4.19
C ALA A 235 18.34 7.33 -2.66
N ALA A 236 17.90 8.50 -2.19
CA ALA A 236 17.74 8.76 -0.76
C ALA A 236 16.67 7.83 -0.14
N GLY A 237 15.48 7.78 -0.71
CA GLY A 237 14.39 6.92 -0.22
C GLY A 237 14.75 5.43 -0.28
N TYR A 238 15.34 4.98 -1.40
CA TYR A 238 15.81 3.61 -1.58
C TYR A 238 16.86 3.23 -0.55
N SER A 239 17.85 4.10 -0.31
CA SER A 239 18.91 3.82 0.66
C SER A 239 18.35 3.61 2.07
N VAL A 240 17.41 4.45 2.50
CA VAL A 240 16.75 4.30 3.82
C VAL A 240 15.94 2.99 3.87
N THR A 241 15.15 2.72 2.83
CA THR A 241 14.32 1.51 2.75
C THR A 241 15.19 0.25 2.78
N PHE A 242 16.21 0.21 1.93
CA PHE A 242 17.13 -0.93 1.81
C PHE A 242 17.93 -1.18 3.09
N THR A 243 18.56 -0.13 3.64
CA THR A 243 19.40 -0.29 4.83
C THR A 243 18.58 -0.65 6.05
N GLY A 244 17.42 -0.02 6.22
CA GLY A 244 16.51 -0.28 7.34
C GLY A 244 15.94 -1.69 7.31
N PHE A 245 15.37 -2.11 6.18
CA PHE A 245 14.86 -3.48 6.02
C PHE A 245 15.98 -4.52 6.17
N SER A 246 17.13 -4.30 5.52
CA SER A 246 18.26 -5.22 5.61
C SER A 246 18.78 -5.36 7.04
N ALA A 247 18.87 -4.27 7.79
CA ALA A 247 19.28 -4.30 9.19
C ALA A 247 18.27 -5.08 10.05
N ALA A 248 16.97 -4.84 9.88
CA ALA A 248 15.93 -5.59 10.58
C ALA A 248 15.96 -7.08 10.20
N ALA A 249 16.04 -7.43 8.92
CA ALA A 249 16.07 -8.80 8.43
C ALA A 249 17.26 -9.63 8.93
N HIS A 250 18.38 -9.00 9.27
CA HIS A 250 19.56 -9.66 9.85
C HIS A 250 19.58 -9.66 11.38
N ASN A 251 18.64 -8.97 12.03
CA ASN A 251 18.51 -8.99 13.48
C ASN A 251 17.68 -10.21 13.92
N PRO A 252 18.27 -11.18 14.67
CA PRO A 252 17.54 -12.37 15.12
C PRO A 252 16.36 -12.07 16.06
N ALA A 253 16.36 -10.89 16.69
CA ALA A 253 15.33 -10.47 17.61
C ALA A 253 14.20 -9.64 16.91
N ALA A 254 14.37 -9.27 15.62
CA ALA A 254 13.39 -8.51 14.90
C ALA A 254 12.15 -9.35 14.56
N THR A 255 11.00 -8.74 14.73
CA THR A 255 9.70 -9.27 14.32
C THR A 255 9.43 -8.95 12.85
N GLU A 256 8.40 -9.56 12.29
CA GLU A 256 7.89 -9.20 10.95
C GLU A 256 7.49 -7.71 10.89
N SER A 257 6.90 -7.19 11.97
CA SER A 257 6.52 -5.77 12.08
C SER A 257 7.72 -4.84 11.99
N ASP A 258 8.86 -5.21 12.58
CA ASP A 258 10.08 -4.40 12.51
C ASP A 258 10.65 -4.33 11.09
N MET A 259 10.55 -5.43 10.33
CA MET A 259 10.93 -5.47 8.92
C MET A 259 9.99 -4.63 8.07
N GLU A 260 8.68 -4.75 8.28
CA GLU A 260 7.64 -4.04 7.53
C GLU A 260 7.66 -2.52 7.78
N LEU A 261 8.23 -2.04 8.88
CA LEU A 261 8.34 -0.61 9.20
C LEU A 261 8.94 0.19 8.05
N PHE A 262 10.05 -0.29 7.45
CA PHE A 262 10.73 0.38 6.34
C PHE A 262 10.04 0.17 5.00
N PHE A 263 9.10 -0.77 4.94
CA PHE A 263 8.28 -1.08 3.76
C PHE A 263 6.90 -0.42 3.81
N THR A 264 6.55 0.26 4.90
CA THR A 264 5.28 0.98 5.05
C THR A 264 5.09 2.01 3.94
N PHE A 265 3.96 1.92 3.23
CA PHE A 265 3.66 2.79 2.09
C PHE A 265 3.51 4.28 2.46
N CYS A 266 2.99 4.55 3.66
CA CYS A 266 2.85 5.89 4.21
C CYS A 266 4.04 6.24 5.10
N SER A 267 5.24 6.27 4.53
CA SER A 267 6.50 6.62 5.19
C SER A 267 7.31 7.62 4.36
N PRO A 268 8.22 8.40 4.96
CA PRO A 268 8.96 9.44 4.25
C PRO A 268 9.91 8.89 3.17
N ASN A 269 10.52 7.74 3.40
CA ASN A 269 11.40 7.07 2.43
C ASN A 269 10.62 6.61 1.19
N VAL A 270 9.46 5.96 1.39
CA VAL A 270 8.60 5.50 0.28
C VAL A 270 7.96 6.69 -0.43
N LEU A 271 7.62 7.78 0.29
CA LEU A 271 7.18 9.03 -0.34
C LEU A 271 8.24 9.59 -1.28
N CYS A 272 9.51 9.68 -0.86
CA CYS A 272 10.61 10.17 -1.70
C CYS A 272 10.73 9.36 -2.99
N MET A 273 10.72 8.03 -2.89
CA MET A 273 10.80 7.15 -4.05
C MET A 273 9.57 7.29 -4.97
N THR A 274 8.37 7.39 -4.38
CA THR A 274 7.11 7.54 -5.11
C THR A 274 7.08 8.84 -5.89
N LEU A 275 7.43 9.95 -5.23
CA LEU A 275 7.51 11.27 -5.86
C LEU A 275 8.55 11.28 -6.98
N ALA A 276 9.70 10.64 -6.76
CA ALA A 276 10.76 10.50 -7.76
C ALA A 276 10.25 9.83 -9.03
N VAL A 277 9.63 8.66 -8.91
CA VAL A 277 9.08 7.92 -10.06
C VAL A 277 7.95 8.71 -10.74
N PHE A 278 7.09 9.35 -9.94
CA PHE A 278 5.99 10.14 -10.47
C PHE A 278 6.49 11.35 -11.28
N LEU A 279 7.49 12.09 -10.79
CA LEU A 279 8.09 13.22 -11.49
C LEU A 279 8.84 12.80 -12.76
N ALA A 280 9.56 11.68 -12.74
CA ALA A 280 10.30 11.18 -13.87
C ALA A 280 9.40 10.73 -15.05
N LEU A 281 8.14 10.38 -14.77
CA LEU A 281 7.19 9.91 -15.77
C LEU A 281 6.21 11.00 -16.26
N GLN A 282 6.26 12.20 -15.72
CA GLN A 282 5.51 13.38 -16.21
C GLN A 282 6.24 14.09 -17.35
#